data_9cead5937911424ebbc903778401f99d
#
_entry.id   9cead5937911424ebbc903778401f99d
#
_cell.length_a   1.000
_cell.length_b   1.000
_cell.length_c   1.000
_cell.angle_alpha   90.00
_cell.angle_beta   90.00
_cell.angle_gamma   90.00
#
_symmetry.space_group_name_H-M   'P 1'
#
loop_
_entity.id
_entity.type
_entity.pdbx_description
1 polymer ?
#
loop_
_entity_poly.entity_id
_entity_poly.type
_entity_poly.pdbx_seq_one_letter_code
_entity_poly.pdbx_strand_id
1 'polypeptide(L)'
;ALQAFFDNPVDVKKTGLTSSLKGKRVIVQGLGNVGYHAALFLSTEDNCLITHVIERDGSIVDQKGINIEKLKTHILENGGVKGFNGYVDKGSEILEEDADILIPAAMELVINKENADKIKTPLIIEAANGPVSSEADEILSKKGVVIIPDLYANAGGVTCLLYTSPSPRDS
;
A
#
# COMPACT_ATOMS: atom_id res chain seq x y z
N ALA A 1 -11.58 5.12 4.61
CA ALA A 1 -11.61 3.67 4.58
C ALA A 1 -10.63 3.05 5.56
N LEU A 2 -9.36 3.39 5.46
CA LEU A 2 -8.36 2.79 6.33
C LEU A 2 -8.61 3.14 7.79
N GLN A 3 -8.90 4.39 8.08
CA GLN A 3 -9.20 4.81 9.43
C GLN A 3 -10.46 4.09 9.96
N ALA A 4 -11.48 4.00 9.13
CA ALA A 4 -12.72 3.31 9.51
C ALA A 4 -12.46 1.84 9.82
N PHE A 5 -11.57 1.20 9.04
CA PHE A 5 -11.19 -0.18 9.31
C PHE A 5 -10.52 -0.29 10.69
N PHE A 6 -9.57 0.60 10.99
CA PHE A 6 -8.87 0.56 12.27
C PHE A 6 -9.75 1.00 13.44
N ASP A 7 -10.84 1.70 13.17
CA ASP A 7 -11.82 2.05 14.20
C ASP A 7 -12.75 0.89 14.56
N ASN A 8 -12.75 -0.19 13.77
CA ASN A 8 -13.56 -1.36 14.02
C ASN A 8 -12.71 -2.48 14.64
N PRO A 9 -12.86 -2.73 15.95
CA PRO A 9 -12.02 -3.74 16.63
C PRO A 9 -12.16 -5.14 16.05
N VAL A 10 -13.34 -5.50 15.54
CA VAL A 10 -13.56 -6.83 14.97
C VAL A 10 -12.74 -7.01 13.71
N ASP A 11 -12.73 -6.00 12.84
CA ASP A 11 -12.00 -6.08 11.58
C ASP A 11 -10.49 -6.07 11.80
N VAL A 12 -10.02 -5.20 12.69
CA VAL A 12 -8.59 -5.12 13.00
C VAL A 12 -8.10 -6.43 13.59
N LYS A 13 -8.89 -7.05 14.44
CA LYS A 13 -8.51 -8.30 15.09
C LYS A 13 -8.22 -9.41 14.09
N LYS A 14 -8.89 -9.39 12.95
CA LYS A 14 -8.65 -10.40 11.89
C LYS A 14 -7.23 -10.34 11.35
N THR A 15 -6.59 -9.18 11.43
CA THR A 15 -5.22 -9.00 10.93
C THR A 15 -4.16 -9.34 11.97
N GLY A 16 -4.53 -9.42 13.23
CA GLY A 16 -3.58 -9.57 14.32
C GLY A 16 -2.86 -8.28 14.67
N LEU A 17 -3.23 -7.16 14.06
CA LEU A 17 -2.62 -5.86 14.32
C LEU A 17 -3.32 -5.16 15.49
N THR A 18 -2.62 -4.19 16.08
CA THR A 18 -3.24 -3.31 17.08
C THR A 18 -4.11 -2.28 16.38
N SER A 19 -5.02 -1.67 17.13
CA SER A 19 -6.01 -0.74 16.54
C SER A 19 -5.45 0.63 16.17
N SER A 20 -4.22 0.94 16.55
CA SER A 20 -3.62 2.24 16.24
C SER A 20 -2.84 2.18 14.93
N LEU A 21 -2.97 3.21 14.09
CA LEU A 21 -2.16 3.36 12.89
C LEU A 21 -0.74 3.83 13.21
N LYS A 22 -0.57 4.50 14.33
CA LYS A 22 0.73 5.06 14.72
C LYS A 22 1.80 3.97 14.79
N GLY A 23 2.89 4.19 14.05
CA GLY A 23 4.02 3.28 14.05
C GLY A 23 3.84 2.05 13.17
N LYS A 24 2.70 1.89 12.49
CA LYS A 24 2.51 0.79 11.56
C LYS A 24 3.48 0.93 10.39
N ARG A 25 4.08 -0.19 10.00
CA ARG A 25 5.05 -0.24 8.91
C ARG A 25 4.30 -0.52 7.61
N VAL A 26 4.59 0.26 6.59
CA VAL A 26 3.85 0.23 5.32
C VAL A 26 4.80 0.05 4.16
N ILE A 27 4.45 -0.86 3.25
CA ILE A 27 5.12 -1.03 1.96
C ILE A 27 4.20 -0.43 0.90
N VAL A 28 4.72 0.50 0.10
CA VAL A 28 3.97 1.12 -0.99
C VAL A 28 4.62 0.73 -2.31
N GLN A 29 3.84 0.17 -3.22
CA GLN A 29 4.33 -0.17 -4.55
C GLN A 29 3.79 0.86 -5.53
N GLY A 30 4.70 1.70 -6.02
CA GLY A 30 4.36 2.78 -6.94
C GLY A 30 4.09 4.10 -6.25
N LEU A 31 4.90 5.12 -6.56
CA LEU A 31 4.75 6.45 -5.99
C LEU A 31 4.24 7.44 -7.05
N GLY A 32 3.26 6.98 -7.81
CA GLY A 32 2.51 7.84 -8.70
C GLY A 32 1.52 8.68 -7.91
N ASN A 33 0.49 9.19 -8.57
CA ASN A 33 -0.44 10.10 -7.90
C ASN A 33 -1.12 9.47 -6.67
N VAL A 34 -1.68 8.28 -6.83
CA VAL A 34 -2.39 7.62 -5.73
C VAL A 34 -1.44 7.16 -4.65
N GLY A 35 -0.37 6.47 -5.03
CA GLY A 35 0.61 5.96 -4.07
C GLY A 35 1.29 7.07 -3.28
N TYR A 36 1.64 8.16 -3.95
CA TYR A 36 2.26 9.31 -3.29
C TYR A 36 1.33 9.90 -2.23
N HIS A 37 0.08 10.18 -2.61
CA HIS A 37 -0.86 10.79 -1.68
C HIS A 37 -1.20 9.87 -0.51
N ALA A 38 -1.35 8.58 -0.78
CA ALA A 38 -1.60 7.61 0.27
C ALA A 38 -0.43 7.55 1.25
N ALA A 39 0.79 7.46 0.73
CA ALA A 39 1.99 7.39 1.55
C ALA A 39 2.19 8.65 2.37
N LEU A 40 1.98 9.81 1.73
CA LEU A 40 2.14 11.10 2.40
C LEU A 40 1.12 11.23 3.54
N PHE A 41 -0.14 10.93 3.26
CA PHE A 41 -1.20 11.04 4.25
C PHE A 41 -0.95 10.09 5.43
N LEU A 42 -0.62 8.84 5.15
CA LEU A 42 -0.39 7.87 6.22
C LEU A 42 0.79 8.26 7.10
N SER A 43 1.85 8.80 6.50
CA SER A 43 3.03 9.16 7.28
C SER A 43 2.87 10.47 8.05
N THR A 44 2.16 11.46 7.49
CA THR A 44 2.04 12.77 8.12
C THR A 44 0.83 12.90 9.03
N GLU A 45 -0.30 12.29 8.66
CA GLU A 45 -1.53 12.39 9.43
C GLU A 45 -1.71 11.24 10.41
N ASP A 46 -1.37 10.03 10.00
CA ASP A 46 -1.59 8.84 10.80
C ASP A 46 -0.34 8.34 11.51
N ASN A 47 0.80 8.98 11.24
CA ASN A 47 2.08 8.64 11.85
C ASN A 47 2.52 7.19 11.60
N CYS A 48 2.16 6.65 10.45
CA CYS A 48 2.70 5.38 9.97
C CYS A 48 4.14 5.58 9.54
N LEU A 49 4.87 4.49 9.46
CA LEU A 49 6.22 4.46 8.92
C LEU A 49 6.17 3.84 7.53
N ILE A 50 6.46 4.62 6.50
CA ILE A 50 6.59 4.06 5.16
C ILE A 50 8.00 3.50 5.07
N THR A 51 8.13 2.19 5.24
CA THR A 51 9.43 1.54 5.33
C THR A 51 9.98 1.10 3.98
N HIS A 52 9.10 0.91 3.02
CA HIS A 52 9.51 0.44 1.69
C HIS A 52 8.68 1.16 0.63
N VAL A 53 9.36 1.64 -0.41
CA VAL A 53 8.72 2.16 -1.62
C VAL A 53 9.33 1.43 -2.80
N ILE A 54 8.49 0.84 -3.64
CA ILE A 54 8.92 0.07 -4.82
C ILE A 54 8.62 0.90 -6.06
N GLU A 55 9.63 1.08 -6.91
CA GLU A 55 9.49 1.75 -8.19
C GLU A 55 10.12 0.91 -9.30
N ARG A 56 10.09 1.41 -10.54
CA ARG A 56 10.55 0.64 -11.70
C ARG A 56 12.05 0.35 -11.66
N ASP A 57 12.82 1.31 -11.16
CA ASP A 57 14.29 1.22 -11.18
C ASP A 57 14.86 0.73 -9.86
N GLY A 58 14.03 0.27 -8.94
CA GLY A 58 14.46 -0.27 -7.66
C GLY A 58 13.55 0.15 -6.54
N SER A 59 14.04 0.03 -5.33
CA SER A 59 13.23 0.33 -4.14
C SER A 59 14.03 1.16 -3.15
N ILE A 60 13.29 1.83 -2.27
CA ILE A 60 13.87 2.52 -1.13
C ILE A 60 13.44 1.79 0.13
N VAL A 61 14.38 1.51 1.00
CA VAL A 61 14.12 0.81 2.26
C VAL A 61 14.68 1.64 3.40
N ASP A 62 13.85 1.96 4.37
CA ASP A 62 14.26 2.67 5.58
C ASP A 62 13.31 2.29 6.71
N GLN A 63 13.80 1.51 7.66
CA GLN A 63 12.98 1.01 8.75
C GLN A 63 12.52 2.12 9.70
N LYS A 64 13.16 3.28 9.66
CA LYS A 64 12.77 4.44 10.46
C LYS A 64 11.71 5.31 9.79
N GLY A 65 11.36 4.98 8.56
CA GLY A 65 10.38 5.74 7.79
C GLY A 65 11.01 6.63 6.74
N ILE A 66 10.51 6.51 5.53
CA ILE A 66 10.98 7.29 4.38
C ILE A 66 10.29 8.65 4.38
N ASN A 67 11.05 9.71 4.13
CA ASN A 67 10.45 11.03 3.91
C ASN A 67 9.87 11.06 2.49
N ILE A 68 8.57 10.96 2.40
CA ILE A 68 7.87 10.79 1.14
C ILE A 68 7.97 12.03 0.24
N GLU A 69 7.91 13.22 0.83
CA GLU A 69 8.03 14.45 0.06
C GLU A 69 9.40 14.57 -0.59
N LYS A 70 10.45 14.27 0.17
CA LYS A 70 11.82 14.31 -0.36
C LYS A 70 12.01 13.24 -1.43
N LEU A 71 11.47 12.05 -1.23
CA LEU A 71 11.57 11.00 -2.22
C LEU A 71 10.86 11.39 -3.50
N LYS A 72 9.67 11.97 -3.41
CA LYS A 72 8.92 12.39 -4.60
C LYS A 72 9.69 13.47 -5.36
N THR A 73 10.27 14.43 -4.65
CA THR A 73 11.10 15.45 -5.28
C THR A 73 12.27 14.82 -6.02
N HIS A 74 12.94 13.85 -5.38
CA HIS A 74 14.05 13.14 -5.99
C HIS A 74 13.62 12.43 -7.28
N ILE A 75 12.47 11.75 -7.24
CA ILE A 75 11.93 11.06 -8.41
C ILE A 75 11.66 12.04 -9.55
N LEU A 76 11.05 13.17 -9.24
CA LEU A 76 10.75 14.18 -10.26
C LEU A 76 12.02 14.77 -10.87
N GLU A 77 13.07 14.93 -10.09
CA GLU A 77 14.33 15.52 -10.57
C GLU A 77 15.20 14.50 -11.30
N ASN A 78 15.13 13.23 -10.94
CA ASN A 78 16.07 12.21 -11.44
C ASN A 78 15.41 11.11 -12.27
N GLY A 79 14.09 11.09 -12.35
CA GLY A 79 13.38 10.10 -13.15
C GLY A 79 13.18 8.75 -12.48
N GLY A 80 13.61 8.60 -11.22
CA GLY A 80 13.47 7.35 -10.50
C GLY A 80 14.00 7.46 -9.09
N VAL A 81 14.05 6.33 -8.39
CA VAL A 81 14.48 6.29 -6.99
C VAL A 81 15.98 6.09 -6.82
N LYS A 82 16.66 5.69 -7.87
CA LYS A 82 18.10 5.43 -7.79
C LYS A 82 18.84 6.69 -7.35
N GLY A 83 19.75 6.51 -6.40
CA GLY A 83 20.51 7.63 -5.84
C GLY A 83 19.92 8.20 -4.57
N PHE A 84 18.69 7.84 -4.24
CA PHE A 84 18.10 8.29 -2.98
C PHE A 84 18.63 7.42 -1.83
N ASN A 85 18.69 7.99 -0.64
CA ASN A 85 19.15 7.26 0.53
C ASN A 85 18.25 6.05 0.80
N GLY A 86 18.86 4.89 1.00
CA GLY A 86 18.10 3.65 1.23
C GLY A 86 17.84 2.87 -0.05
N TYR A 87 18.38 3.28 -1.17
CA TYR A 87 18.18 2.59 -2.44
C TYR A 87 18.70 1.16 -2.40
N VAL A 88 17.88 0.22 -2.89
CA VAL A 88 18.27 -1.16 -3.14
C VAL A 88 17.85 -1.54 -4.56
N ASP A 89 18.69 -2.32 -5.22
CA ASP A 89 18.41 -2.76 -6.59
C ASP A 89 17.53 -4.00 -6.55
N LYS A 90 16.32 -3.84 -6.03
CA LYS A 90 15.31 -4.88 -5.92
C LYS A 90 13.95 -4.29 -6.26
N GLY A 91 13.13 -5.07 -6.92
CA GLY A 91 11.80 -4.64 -7.32
C GLY A 91 10.72 -5.39 -6.56
N SER A 92 9.97 -6.24 -7.26
CA SER A 92 8.81 -6.92 -6.68
C SER A 92 9.14 -7.85 -5.51
N GLU A 93 10.39 -8.26 -5.34
CA GLU A 93 10.80 -9.04 -4.17
C GLU A 93 10.49 -8.31 -2.87
N ILE A 94 10.48 -6.98 -2.91
CA ILE A 94 10.22 -6.16 -1.73
C ILE A 94 8.77 -6.33 -1.24
N LEU A 95 7.86 -6.76 -2.12
CA LEU A 95 6.47 -7.06 -1.72
C LEU A 95 6.40 -8.17 -0.66
N GLU A 96 7.43 -9.00 -0.60
CA GLU A 96 7.47 -10.15 0.29
C GLU A 96 8.14 -9.83 1.63
N GLU A 97 8.55 -8.57 1.83
CA GLU A 97 9.20 -8.16 3.06
C GLU A 97 8.19 -8.02 4.20
N ASP A 98 8.72 -8.04 5.42
CA ASP A 98 7.88 -7.94 6.62
C ASP A 98 7.41 -6.51 6.83
N ALA A 99 6.11 -6.34 7.00
CA ALA A 99 5.48 -5.07 7.33
C ALA A 99 4.06 -5.33 7.81
N ASP A 100 3.36 -4.28 8.20
CA ASP A 100 2.00 -4.41 8.71
C ASP A 100 0.97 -4.21 7.60
N ILE A 101 1.26 -3.34 6.65
CA ILE A 101 0.33 -2.95 5.59
C ILE A 101 1.08 -2.93 4.26
N LEU A 102 0.44 -3.46 3.22
CA LEU A 102 0.95 -3.42 1.86
C LEU A 102 -0.04 -2.68 0.98
N ILE A 103 0.44 -1.67 0.26
CA ILE A 103 -0.39 -0.85 -0.64
C ILE A 103 0.15 -0.97 -2.07
N PRO A 104 -0.42 -1.87 -2.87
CA PRO A 104 -0.08 -1.94 -4.31
C PRO A 104 -0.82 -0.81 -5.04
N ALA A 105 -0.07 0.14 -5.59
CA ALA A 105 -0.62 1.36 -6.16
C ALA A 105 -0.18 1.65 -7.60
N ALA A 106 0.52 0.73 -8.24
CA ALA A 106 1.07 1.03 -9.56
C ALA A 106 0.67 0.07 -10.68
N MET A 107 0.53 -1.22 -10.41
CA MET A 107 0.36 -2.21 -11.47
C MET A 107 -0.75 -3.19 -11.18
N GLU A 108 -1.41 -3.63 -12.26
CA GLU A 108 -2.36 -4.74 -12.18
C GLU A 108 -1.62 -6.04 -11.92
N LEU A 109 -2.28 -6.94 -11.24
CA LEU A 109 -1.81 -8.31 -11.02
C LEU A 109 -0.38 -8.41 -10.48
N VAL A 110 0.05 -7.39 -9.73
CA VAL A 110 1.37 -7.40 -9.14
C VAL A 110 1.47 -8.48 -8.05
N ILE A 111 0.36 -8.82 -7.41
CA ILE A 111 0.28 -9.94 -6.48
C ILE A 111 -0.47 -11.06 -7.19
N ASN A 112 0.22 -12.17 -7.39
CA ASN A 112 -0.29 -13.27 -8.20
C ASN A 112 0.05 -14.61 -7.52
N LYS A 113 -0.28 -15.72 -8.18
CA LYS A 113 -0.09 -17.05 -7.59
C LYS A 113 1.38 -17.38 -7.28
N GLU A 114 2.31 -16.69 -7.93
CA GLU A 114 3.74 -16.97 -7.71
C GLU A 114 4.28 -16.32 -6.46
N ASN A 115 3.73 -15.17 -6.05
CA ASN A 115 4.24 -14.47 -4.88
C ASN A 115 3.26 -14.39 -3.70
N ALA A 116 1.98 -14.70 -3.91
CA ALA A 116 0.98 -14.57 -2.85
C ALA A 116 1.35 -15.35 -1.59
N ASP A 117 1.90 -16.55 -1.76
CA ASP A 117 2.26 -17.38 -0.63
C ASP A 117 3.43 -16.81 0.18
N LYS A 118 4.20 -15.93 -0.43
CA LYS A 118 5.37 -15.29 0.21
C LYS A 118 5.05 -13.95 0.86
N ILE A 119 3.86 -13.43 0.66
CA ILE A 119 3.44 -12.17 1.27
C ILE A 119 3.35 -12.35 2.78
N LYS A 120 3.98 -11.45 3.51
CA LYS A 120 4.03 -11.50 4.98
C LYS A 120 3.12 -10.49 5.64
N THR A 121 2.70 -9.46 4.92
CA THR A 121 1.83 -8.42 5.48
C THR A 121 0.43 -8.99 5.73
N PRO A 122 -0.13 -8.75 6.91
CA PRO A 122 -1.47 -9.25 7.22
C PRO A 122 -2.60 -8.42 6.62
N LEU A 123 -2.30 -7.23 6.11
CA LEU A 123 -3.30 -6.33 5.55
C LEU A 123 -2.81 -5.76 4.23
N ILE A 124 -3.64 -5.92 3.20
CA ILE A 124 -3.37 -5.35 1.87
C ILE A 124 -4.48 -4.34 1.58
N ILE A 125 -4.10 -3.14 1.14
CA ILE A 125 -5.06 -2.11 0.76
C ILE A 125 -4.84 -1.79 -0.70
N GLU A 126 -5.80 -2.15 -1.53
CA GLU A 126 -5.69 -1.97 -2.98
C GLU A 126 -5.83 -0.50 -3.34
N ALA A 127 -4.83 0.02 -4.01
CA ALA A 127 -4.82 1.41 -4.48
C ALA A 127 -4.57 1.50 -5.98
N ALA A 128 -4.46 0.36 -6.64
CA ALA A 128 -4.39 0.25 -8.08
C ALA A 128 -5.59 -0.55 -8.57
N ASN A 129 -5.79 -0.54 -9.86
CA ASN A 129 -6.88 -1.31 -10.46
C ASN A 129 -6.46 -2.77 -10.57
N GLY A 130 -7.17 -3.66 -9.87
CA GLY A 130 -6.95 -5.10 -9.95
C GLY A 130 -5.53 -5.55 -9.61
N PRO A 131 -4.92 -5.10 -8.50
CA PRO A 131 -3.52 -5.47 -8.22
C PRO A 131 -3.34 -6.92 -7.78
N VAL A 132 -4.41 -7.58 -7.34
CA VAL A 132 -4.36 -8.96 -6.84
C VAL A 132 -5.12 -9.86 -7.78
N SER A 133 -4.48 -10.94 -8.25
CA SER A 133 -5.16 -11.89 -9.12
C SER A 133 -6.15 -12.74 -8.33
N SER A 134 -7.09 -13.40 -9.01
CA SER A 134 -8.07 -14.26 -8.33
C SER A 134 -7.39 -15.44 -7.62
N GLU A 135 -6.36 -16.02 -8.23
CA GLU A 135 -5.62 -17.11 -7.58
C GLU A 135 -4.90 -16.61 -6.33
N ALA A 136 -4.30 -15.41 -6.41
CA ALA A 136 -3.63 -14.83 -5.27
C ALA A 136 -4.62 -14.52 -4.14
N ASP A 137 -5.81 -14.03 -4.50
CA ASP A 137 -6.84 -13.72 -3.53
C ASP A 137 -7.22 -14.97 -2.71
N GLU A 138 -7.37 -16.11 -3.39
CA GLU A 138 -7.64 -17.38 -2.70
C GLU A 138 -6.52 -17.76 -1.75
N ILE A 139 -5.27 -17.66 -2.20
CA ILE A 139 -4.11 -18.01 -1.39
C ILE A 139 -4.03 -17.11 -0.16
N LEU A 140 -4.17 -15.81 -0.37
CA LEU A 140 -4.11 -14.83 0.72
C LEU A 140 -5.24 -15.02 1.73
N SER A 141 -6.43 -15.30 1.24
CA SER A 141 -7.59 -15.56 2.09
C SER A 141 -7.34 -16.77 3.00
N LYS A 142 -6.78 -17.84 2.46
CA LYS A 142 -6.46 -19.03 3.25
C LYS A 142 -5.37 -18.77 4.28
N LYS A 143 -4.49 -17.81 4.01
CA LYS A 143 -3.45 -17.41 4.95
C LYS A 143 -3.98 -16.47 6.04
N GLY A 144 -5.21 -15.99 5.90
CA GLY A 144 -5.78 -15.05 6.85
C GLY A 144 -5.43 -13.59 6.56
N VAL A 145 -4.90 -13.31 5.38
CA VAL A 145 -4.61 -11.92 4.98
C VAL A 145 -5.91 -11.21 4.64
N VAL A 146 -6.08 -10.02 5.18
CA VAL A 146 -7.27 -9.20 4.92
C VAL A 146 -6.96 -8.25 3.77
N ILE A 147 -7.85 -8.18 2.80
CA ILE A 147 -7.71 -7.27 1.66
C ILE A 147 -8.83 -6.25 1.71
N ILE A 148 -8.46 -4.97 1.75
CA ILE A 148 -9.41 -3.88 1.64
C ILE A 148 -9.32 -3.37 0.21
N PRO A 149 -10.38 -3.50 -0.58
CA PRO A 149 -10.37 -2.99 -1.94
C PRO A 149 -10.55 -1.48 -1.96
N ASP A 150 -10.05 -0.87 -3.02
CA ASP A 150 -10.46 0.48 -3.38
C ASP A 150 -10.11 1.56 -2.35
N LEU A 151 -8.85 1.60 -1.92
CA LEU A 151 -8.37 2.68 -1.06
C LEU A 151 -8.66 4.05 -1.70
N TYR A 152 -8.48 4.12 -3.01
CA TYR A 152 -8.64 5.36 -3.76
C TYR A 152 -10.05 5.93 -3.63
N ALA A 153 -11.06 5.07 -3.71
CA ALA A 153 -12.45 5.48 -3.57
C ALA A 153 -12.76 6.06 -2.20
N ASN A 154 -11.90 5.78 -1.23
CA ASN A 154 -12.09 6.21 0.15
C ASN A 154 -11.09 7.28 0.57
N ALA A 155 -10.44 7.92 -0.39
CA ALA A 155 -9.40 8.91 -0.13
C ALA A 155 -9.89 10.33 -0.39
N GLY A 156 -10.63 10.87 0.52
CA GLY A 156 -10.98 12.29 0.51
C GLY A 156 -11.83 12.73 -0.68
N GLY A 157 -11.42 13.79 -1.33
CA GLY A 157 -12.20 14.43 -2.39
C GLY A 157 -12.53 13.51 -3.55
N VAL A 158 -11.64 12.62 -3.88
CA VAL A 158 -11.89 11.65 -4.95
C VAL A 158 -13.02 10.72 -4.56
N THR A 159 -13.09 10.39 -3.31
CA THR A 159 -14.15 9.55 -2.77
C THR A 159 -15.51 10.15 -3.07
N CYS A 160 -15.64 11.46 -2.90
CA CYS A 160 -16.90 12.12 -3.16
C CYS A 160 -17.36 11.92 -4.58
N LEU A 161 -16.46 12.01 -5.53
CA LEU A 161 -16.81 11.83 -6.94
C LEU A 161 -17.30 10.41 -7.21
N LEU A 162 -16.65 9.43 -6.64
CA LEU A 162 -17.03 8.04 -6.85
C LEU A 162 -18.36 7.72 -6.21
N TYR A 163 -18.61 8.25 -5.06
CA TYR A 163 -19.88 8.00 -4.37
C TYR A 163 -21.06 8.67 -5.06
N THR A 164 -20.84 9.86 -5.59
CA THR A 164 -21.93 10.55 -6.25
C THR A 164 -22.31 9.87 -7.55
N SER A 165 -21.43 9.14 -8.14
CA SER A 165 -21.78 8.39 -9.32
C SER A 165 -22.49 7.11 -8.99
N PRO A 166 -22.70 6.64 -8.04
CA PRO A 166 -23.15 5.47 -7.51
C PRO A 166 -22.93 4.39 -8.22
N SER A 167 -22.58 4.39 -8.07
CA SER A 167 -22.41 3.80 -8.29
C SER A 167 -22.23 3.20 -9.11
N PRO A 168 -21.90 3.16 -9.66
CA PRO A 168 -22.15 2.48 -10.54
C PRO A 168 -21.72 1.24 -10.50
N ARG A 169 -21.57 0.94 -10.08
CA ARG A 169 -21.43 -0.07 -9.84
C ARG A 169 -22.25 -0.48 -9.26
N ASP A 170 -22.48 0.12 -8.96
CA ASP A 170 -23.19 -0.06 -8.49
C ASP A 170 -23.80 0.13 -8.90
N SER A 171 -23.55 0.32 -9.43
CA SER A 171 -23.88 0.39 -9.86
C SER A 171 -23.88 0.15 -9.96
#